data_005899f615f50194a6df9dabc9761856
#
_entry.id   005899f615f50194a6df9dabc9761856
#
_cell.length_a   1.000
_cell.length_b   1.000
_cell.length_c   1.000
_cell.angle_alpha   90.00
_cell.angle_beta   90.00
_cell.angle_gamma   90.00
#
_symmetry.space_group_name_H-M   'P 1'
#
loop_
_entity.id
_entity.type
_entity.pdbx_description
1 polymer ?
#
loop_
_entity_poly.entity_id
_entity_poly.type
_entity_poly.pdbx_seq_one_letter_code
_entity_poly.pdbx_strand_id
1 'polypeptide(L)'
;MEFTAADESGNIATKVITIIVSDDVDGYTGYYESINGLSGQALVDELYTVLNNTGQYTTTTYGDARNILIESDVWVGFNTDYIYLIYTDSLKGSVNDGYPDHGYALPIWNPNSTWNREHVWAKSLFGTGNYDPGVSTRGIDADMHNLRAADTNVNSTRNNNIFTNQIYNASGFGNYSSQWYPGDHHRGDVARIIFYMDIRWGNLTDISDIGYLETFIQWHLEDPVDGFEIHRNNVIFGYQNNRNPFIDHPELVQRIYN
;
A
#
# COMPACT_ATOMS: atom_id res chain seq x y z
N MET A 1 2.10 -27.06 -3.57
CA MET A 1 0.63 -27.23 -3.57
C MET A 1 0.19 -27.37 -5.01
N GLU A 2 -0.64 -28.35 -5.34
CA GLU A 2 -1.10 -28.61 -6.70
C GLU A 2 -2.58 -28.21 -6.80
N PHE A 3 -2.90 -27.40 -7.78
CA PHE A 3 -4.27 -26.96 -8.05
C PHE A 3 -4.70 -27.54 -9.40
N THR A 4 -5.82 -28.24 -9.42
CA THR A 4 -6.44 -28.78 -10.61
C THR A 4 -7.77 -28.09 -10.86
N ALA A 5 -8.00 -27.60 -12.07
CA ALA A 5 -9.30 -27.13 -12.53
C ALA A 5 -9.69 -27.93 -13.78
N ALA A 6 -10.96 -28.34 -13.86
CA ALA A 6 -11.53 -28.98 -15.05
C ALA A 6 -12.59 -28.06 -15.65
N ASP A 7 -12.63 -27.96 -16.99
CA ASP A 7 -13.73 -27.31 -17.70
C ASP A 7 -14.95 -28.24 -17.88
N GLU A 8 -16.06 -27.71 -18.35
CA GLU A 8 -17.29 -28.49 -18.60
C GLU A 8 -17.11 -29.62 -19.64
N SER A 9 -16.04 -29.59 -20.41
CA SER A 9 -15.69 -30.62 -21.41
C SER A 9 -14.74 -31.69 -20.84
N GLY A 10 -14.36 -31.56 -19.56
CA GLY A 10 -13.50 -32.51 -18.87
C GLY A 10 -12.00 -32.31 -19.12
N ASN A 11 -11.59 -31.21 -19.74
CA ASN A 11 -10.17 -30.87 -19.87
C ASN A 11 -9.62 -30.43 -18.51
N ILE A 12 -8.50 -31.01 -18.11
CA ILE A 12 -7.87 -30.72 -16.81
C ILE A 12 -6.65 -29.82 -17.06
N ALA A 13 -6.64 -28.65 -16.39
CA ALA A 13 -5.44 -27.82 -16.28
C ALA A 13 -4.87 -27.98 -14.85
N THR A 14 -3.59 -28.33 -14.77
CA THR A 14 -2.88 -28.43 -13.49
C THR A 14 -1.85 -27.33 -13.41
N LYS A 15 -1.92 -26.51 -12.32
CA LYS A 15 -0.89 -25.54 -11.97
C LYS A 15 -0.20 -26.00 -10.70
N VAL A 16 1.07 -26.33 -10.79
CA VAL A 16 1.91 -26.59 -9.64
C VAL A 16 2.51 -25.26 -9.18
N ILE A 17 2.16 -24.83 -7.98
CA ILE A 17 2.81 -23.73 -7.30
C ILE A 17 3.77 -24.35 -6.29
N THR A 18 5.06 -24.20 -6.55
CA THR A 18 6.09 -24.56 -5.58
C THR A 18 6.28 -23.35 -4.67
N ILE A 19 5.74 -23.45 -3.46
CA ILE A 19 6.07 -22.49 -2.40
C ILE A 19 7.37 -23.01 -1.78
N ILE A 20 8.47 -22.33 -2.08
CA ILE A 20 9.72 -22.56 -1.37
C ILE A 20 9.62 -21.75 -0.08
N VAL A 21 9.24 -22.40 1.00
CA VAL A 21 9.44 -21.85 2.35
C VAL A 21 10.89 -22.14 2.69
N SER A 22 11.77 -21.19 2.45
CA SER A 22 13.12 -21.27 3.00
C SER A 22 13.08 -20.64 4.40
N ASP A 23 13.26 -21.46 5.42
CA ASP A 23 13.48 -20.97 6.80
C ASP A 23 14.84 -20.24 6.95
N ASP A 24 15.69 -20.30 5.94
CA ASP A 24 16.99 -19.65 5.83
C ASP A 24 16.93 -18.54 4.78
N VAL A 25 16.40 -17.37 5.13
CA VAL A 25 16.64 -16.13 4.37
C VAL A 25 17.89 -15.46 4.95
N ASP A 26 18.98 -16.18 4.97
CA ASP A 26 20.31 -15.59 5.14
C ASP A 26 20.75 -15.07 3.77
N GLY A 27 20.47 -13.81 3.50
CA GLY A 27 20.85 -13.26 2.20
C GLY A 27 20.33 -11.85 1.91
N TYR A 28 19.86 -11.12 2.89
CA TYR A 28 19.60 -9.69 2.72
C TYR A 28 20.89 -8.96 2.42
N THR A 29 20.92 -8.15 1.38
CA THR A 29 22.10 -7.40 0.94
C THR A 29 21.82 -5.91 0.86
N GLY A 30 22.87 -5.10 0.89
CA GLY A 30 22.76 -3.65 0.70
C GLY A 30 21.88 -2.98 1.74
N TYR A 31 20.77 -2.39 1.32
CA TYR A 31 19.85 -1.61 2.17
C TYR A 31 19.33 -2.39 3.40
N TYR A 32 19.15 -3.70 3.26
CA TYR A 32 18.62 -4.59 4.31
C TYR A 32 19.66 -5.52 4.92
N GLU A 33 20.95 -5.35 4.65
CA GLU A 33 22.02 -6.28 5.10
C GLU A 33 22.02 -6.46 6.63
N SER A 34 21.72 -5.42 7.38
CA SER A 34 21.74 -5.43 8.84
C SER A 34 20.67 -6.30 9.51
N ILE A 35 19.61 -6.70 8.76
CA ILE A 35 18.57 -7.56 9.32
C ILE A 35 18.89 -9.07 9.23
N ASN A 36 20.02 -9.45 8.62
CA ASN A 36 20.43 -10.85 8.54
C ASN A 36 20.56 -11.50 9.92
N GLY A 37 20.02 -12.72 10.04
CA GLY A 37 20.04 -13.49 11.29
C GLY A 37 19.16 -12.96 12.42
N LEU A 38 18.42 -11.85 12.21
CA LEU A 38 17.53 -11.30 13.23
C LEU A 38 16.11 -11.90 13.13
N SER A 39 15.42 -12.01 14.27
CA SER A 39 14.04 -12.46 14.38
C SER A 39 13.32 -11.76 15.53
N GLY A 40 11.96 -11.86 15.55
CA GLY A 40 11.13 -11.28 16.61
C GLY A 40 11.39 -9.79 16.81
N GLN A 41 11.43 -9.32 18.06
CA GLN A 41 11.58 -7.90 18.36
C GLN A 41 12.88 -7.30 17.83
N ALA A 42 13.99 -8.05 17.82
CA ALA A 42 15.27 -7.56 17.29
C ALA A 42 15.20 -7.24 15.78
N LEU A 43 14.42 -8.01 15.01
CA LEU A 43 14.16 -7.74 13.61
C LEU A 43 13.31 -6.46 13.45
N VAL A 44 12.27 -6.28 14.25
CA VAL A 44 11.43 -5.07 14.26
C VAL A 44 12.26 -3.84 14.58
N ASP A 45 13.08 -3.89 15.63
CA ASP A 45 13.91 -2.77 16.07
C ASP A 45 14.95 -2.37 15.02
N GLU A 46 15.53 -3.36 14.32
CA GLU A 46 16.48 -3.08 13.26
C GLU A 46 15.80 -2.54 12.00
N LEU A 47 14.65 -3.08 11.62
CA LEU A 47 13.84 -2.51 10.52
C LEU A 47 13.45 -1.06 10.82
N TYR A 48 13.01 -0.78 12.05
CA TYR A 48 12.77 0.62 12.47
C TYR A 48 14.01 1.50 12.25
N THR A 49 15.18 0.99 12.63
CA THR A 49 16.45 1.71 12.45
C THR A 49 16.76 1.94 10.97
N VAL A 50 16.64 0.90 10.14
CA VAL A 50 16.86 0.97 8.68
C VAL A 50 15.93 2.00 8.04
N LEU A 51 14.63 1.98 8.38
CA LEU A 51 13.62 2.88 7.82
C LEU A 51 13.82 4.34 8.24
N ASN A 52 14.44 4.58 9.41
CA ASN A 52 14.65 5.90 9.98
C ASN A 52 16.11 6.38 9.92
N ASN A 53 17.01 5.64 9.27
CA ASN A 53 18.44 5.97 9.19
C ASN A 53 18.73 7.33 8.52
N THR A 54 17.84 7.82 7.69
CA THR A 54 17.91 9.16 7.06
C THR A 54 17.38 10.28 7.95
N GLY A 55 17.10 9.98 9.21
CA GLY A 55 16.42 10.85 10.17
C GLY A 55 14.91 10.60 10.21
N GLN A 56 14.31 10.89 11.36
CA GLN A 56 12.86 10.71 11.61
C GLN A 56 11.96 11.63 10.75
N TYR A 57 12.56 12.45 9.90
CA TYR A 57 11.84 13.36 9.04
C TYR A 57 11.90 12.84 7.60
N THR A 58 10.75 12.78 6.96
CA THR A 58 10.73 12.65 5.51
C THR A 58 11.51 13.81 4.90
N THR A 59 12.34 13.55 3.90
CA THR A 59 13.00 14.61 3.11
C THR A 59 11.97 15.39 2.30
N THR A 60 10.83 14.76 2.02
CA THR A 60 9.66 15.28 1.29
C THR A 60 8.72 16.05 2.21
N THR A 61 8.03 17.02 1.64
CA THR A 61 6.92 17.74 2.30
C THR A 61 5.56 17.22 1.80
N TYR A 62 4.52 17.50 2.55
CA TYR A 62 3.15 17.20 2.11
C TYR A 62 2.77 17.92 0.80
N GLY A 63 3.40 19.07 0.52
CA GLY A 63 3.27 19.77 -0.77
C GLY A 63 3.93 19.02 -1.93
N ASP A 64 5.14 18.48 -1.71
CA ASP A 64 5.89 17.74 -2.73
C ASP A 64 5.16 16.47 -3.16
N ALA A 65 4.38 15.86 -2.27
CA ALA A 65 3.62 14.65 -2.55
C ALA A 65 2.73 14.75 -3.79
N ARG A 66 2.25 15.94 -4.15
CA ARG A 66 1.45 16.19 -5.36
C ARG A 66 2.22 15.83 -6.63
N ASN A 67 3.49 16.19 -6.69
CA ASN A 67 4.35 15.94 -7.85
C ASN A 67 4.93 14.52 -7.80
N ILE A 68 5.27 14.02 -6.61
CA ILE A 68 5.82 12.69 -6.46
C ILE A 68 4.78 11.62 -6.83
N LEU A 69 3.51 11.80 -6.46
CA LEU A 69 2.42 10.88 -6.82
C LEU A 69 2.22 10.79 -8.34
N ILE A 70 2.47 11.87 -9.09
CA ILE A 70 2.42 11.85 -10.56
C ILE A 70 3.45 10.88 -11.15
N GLU A 71 4.56 10.66 -10.46
CA GLU A 71 5.61 9.74 -10.89
C GLU A 71 5.45 8.35 -10.26
N SER A 72 5.08 8.28 -8.99
CA SER A 72 5.01 7.02 -8.24
C SER A 72 3.75 6.22 -8.50
N ASP A 73 2.63 6.88 -8.74
CA ASP A 73 1.33 6.22 -8.87
C ASP A 73 0.92 6.04 -10.35
N VAL A 74 1.88 5.88 -11.25
CA VAL A 74 1.64 5.49 -12.64
C VAL A 74 1.78 3.99 -12.82
N TRP A 75 0.92 3.38 -13.62
CA TRP A 75 1.02 1.95 -13.93
C TRP A 75 2.10 1.69 -14.98
N VAL A 76 3.14 0.96 -14.59
CA VAL A 76 4.25 0.60 -15.48
C VAL A 76 3.75 -0.34 -16.59
N GLY A 77 3.96 0.06 -17.85
CA GLY A 77 3.50 -0.72 -19.00
C GLY A 77 2.19 -0.24 -19.61
N PHE A 78 1.52 0.73 -18.98
CA PHE A 78 0.38 1.46 -19.51
C PHE A 78 0.77 2.89 -19.92
N ASN A 79 -0.20 3.65 -20.41
CA ASN A 79 0.03 5.04 -20.75
C ASN A 79 0.37 5.84 -19.48
N THR A 80 1.58 6.41 -19.43
CA THR A 80 2.08 7.26 -18.34
C THR A 80 1.36 8.60 -18.21
N ASP A 81 0.38 8.86 -19.09
CA ASP A 81 -0.46 10.06 -19.03
C ASP A 81 -1.54 9.99 -17.94
N TYR A 82 -1.63 8.89 -17.19
CA TYR A 82 -2.66 8.67 -16.18
C TYR A 82 -2.06 8.21 -14.86
N ILE A 83 -2.67 8.67 -13.76
CA ILE A 83 -2.38 8.20 -12.40
C ILE A 83 -3.33 7.07 -12.04
N TYR A 84 -2.81 6.01 -11.44
CA TYR A 84 -3.58 4.91 -10.89
C TYR A 84 -4.13 5.28 -9.50
N LEU A 85 -5.46 5.34 -9.39
CA LEU A 85 -6.16 5.77 -8.19
C LEU A 85 -6.46 4.57 -7.28
N ILE A 86 -6.09 4.66 -6.02
CA ILE A 86 -6.44 3.64 -5.01
C ILE A 86 -7.96 3.61 -4.77
N TYR A 87 -8.50 2.45 -4.44
CA TYR A 87 -9.91 2.18 -4.09
C TYR A 87 -10.92 2.29 -5.24
N THR A 88 -10.52 2.19 -6.49
CA THR A 88 -11.41 2.48 -7.62
C THR A 88 -11.64 1.30 -8.58
N ASP A 89 -11.34 0.08 -8.15
CA ASP A 89 -11.41 -1.15 -8.98
C ASP A 89 -12.68 -1.32 -9.77
N SER A 90 -13.80 -0.85 -9.27
CA SER A 90 -15.11 -1.08 -9.85
C SER A 90 -15.82 0.17 -10.29
N LEU A 91 -15.18 1.34 -10.29
CA LEU A 91 -15.72 2.52 -10.95
C LEU A 91 -15.69 2.31 -12.46
N LYS A 92 -16.60 1.43 -12.93
CA LYS A 92 -16.89 1.27 -14.35
C LYS A 92 -17.26 2.60 -14.94
N GLY A 93 -16.45 3.08 -15.86
CA GLY A 93 -16.95 3.93 -16.90
C GLY A 93 -16.79 5.42 -16.73
N SER A 94 -15.73 5.92 -16.14
CA SER A 94 -15.38 7.31 -16.38
C SER A 94 -14.32 7.50 -17.46
N VAL A 95 -13.69 6.43 -17.94
CA VAL A 95 -12.73 6.53 -19.05
C VAL A 95 -13.01 5.42 -20.07
N ASN A 96 -13.59 5.81 -21.17
CA ASN A 96 -13.90 4.94 -22.32
C ASN A 96 -12.61 4.79 -23.18
N ASP A 97 -11.47 4.51 -22.55
CA ASP A 97 -10.13 4.50 -23.18
C ASP A 97 -9.60 3.09 -23.45
N GLY A 98 -10.42 2.06 -23.19
CA GLY A 98 -10.03 0.67 -23.45
C GLY A 98 -9.14 0.05 -22.37
N TYR A 99 -8.92 0.71 -21.24
CA TYR A 99 -8.19 0.17 -20.09
C TYR A 99 -9.13 -0.57 -19.13
N PRO A 100 -8.66 -1.63 -18.47
CA PRO A 100 -9.47 -2.34 -17.49
C PRO A 100 -9.82 -1.42 -16.31
N ASP A 101 -10.92 -1.71 -15.68
CA ASP A 101 -11.73 -1.05 -14.66
C ASP A 101 -11.02 -0.41 -13.44
N HIS A 102 -9.78 0.02 -13.57
CA HIS A 102 -9.00 0.70 -12.52
C HIS A 102 -9.20 2.21 -12.68
N GLY A 103 -9.51 2.91 -11.61
CA GLY A 103 -9.70 4.35 -11.68
C GLY A 103 -8.43 5.10 -12.05
N TYR A 104 -8.43 5.77 -13.18
CA TYR A 104 -7.36 6.63 -13.63
C TYR A 104 -7.79 8.09 -13.66
N ALA A 105 -6.87 9.00 -13.41
CA ALA A 105 -7.05 10.42 -13.54
C ALA A 105 -5.88 11.06 -14.30
N LEU A 106 -6.12 12.20 -14.92
CA LEU A 106 -5.02 12.98 -15.49
C LEU A 106 -4.03 13.40 -14.38
N PRO A 107 -2.73 13.37 -14.63
CA PRO A 107 -1.70 13.62 -13.61
C PRO A 107 -1.65 15.05 -13.11
N ILE A 108 -2.34 15.99 -13.74
CA ILE A 108 -2.30 17.41 -13.36
C ILE A 108 -3.08 17.63 -12.07
N TRP A 109 -2.35 17.92 -10.98
CA TRP A 109 -2.97 18.33 -9.74
C TRP A 109 -3.26 19.85 -9.75
N ASN A 110 -4.49 20.21 -9.46
CA ASN A 110 -4.93 21.58 -9.22
C ASN A 110 -6.09 21.58 -8.22
N PRO A 111 -6.55 22.73 -7.69
CA PRO A 111 -7.66 22.77 -6.72
C PRO A 111 -8.98 22.15 -7.21
N ASN A 112 -9.13 21.97 -8.52
CA ASN A 112 -10.30 21.34 -9.15
C ASN A 112 -9.97 19.94 -9.69
N SER A 113 -8.84 19.34 -9.30
CA SER A 113 -8.51 17.98 -9.74
C SER A 113 -9.52 16.96 -9.20
N THR A 114 -9.74 15.92 -9.97
CA THR A 114 -10.65 14.82 -9.59
C THR A 114 -10.01 13.88 -8.58
N TRP A 115 -8.72 14.05 -8.29
CA TRP A 115 -7.98 13.25 -7.32
C TRP A 115 -7.27 14.12 -6.27
N ASN A 116 -7.02 13.52 -5.11
CA ASN A 116 -6.26 14.12 -4.04
C ASN A 116 -5.31 13.10 -3.37
N ARG A 117 -4.62 13.53 -2.32
CA ARG A 117 -3.71 12.69 -1.55
C ARG A 117 -4.49 11.96 -0.47
N GLU A 118 -4.60 10.66 -0.61
CA GLU A 118 -5.13 9.77 0.41
C GLU A 118 -4.02 9.42 1.40
N HIS A 119 -4.31 9.54 2.70
CA HIS A 119 -3.54 8.87 3.74
C HIS A 119 -4.17 7.49 3.98
N VAL A 120 -3.54 6.42 3.49
CA VAL A 120 -4.05 5.05 3.62
C VAL A 120 -4.22 4.68 5.09
N TRP A 121 -3.20 4.90 5.91
CA TRP A 121 -3.40 5.04 7.36
C TRP A 121 -3.94 6.44 7.61
N ALA A 122 -5.22 6.51 7.98
CA ALA A 122 -5.91 7.79 8.09
C ALA A 122 -5.22 8.74 9.07
N LYS A 123 -4.95 9.96 8.61
CA LYS A 123 -4.25 10.99 9.38
C LYS A 123 -4.85 11.26 10.76
N SER A 124 -6.17 11.22 10.87
CA SER A 124 -6.87 11.43 12.14
C SER A 124 -6.62 10.36 13.20
N LEU A 125 -6.02 9.24 12.78
CA LEU A 125 -5.65 8.11 13.66
C LEU A 125 -4.16 8.14 14.05
N PHE A 126 -3.39 9.15 13.60
CA PHE A 126 -2.03 9.34 14.12
C PHE A 126 -2.06 9.90 15.53
N GLY A 127 -1.13 9.46 16.37
CA GLY A 127 -0.95 10.00 17.72
C GLY A 127 -0.51 11.48 17.79
N THR A 128 -0.43 12.17 16.64
CA THR A 128 -0.02 13.58 16.49
C THR A 128 -1.16 14.58 16.71
N GLY A 129 -2.39 14.11 16.84
CA GLY A 129 -3.59 14.95 16.93
C GLY A 129 -4.20 15.31 15.58
N ASN A 130 -5.43 15.81 15.60
CA ASN A 130 -6.19 16.14 14.40
C ASN A 130 -5.94 17.59 13.97
N TYR A 131 -5.06 17.79 13.01
CA TYR A 131 -4.79 19.07 12.36
C TYR A 131 -4.72 18.90 10.84
N ASP A 132 -4.81 19.98 10.10
CA ASP A 132 -4.70 19.95 8.64
C ASP A 132 -3.25 20.21 8.21
N PRO A 133 -2.53 19.27 7.58
CA PRO A 133 -1.14 19.45 7.26
C PRO A 133 -0.97 20.55 6.19
N GLY A 134 -0.16 21.54 6.52
CA GLY A 134 0.27 22.55 5.56
C GLY A 134 1.21 21.95 4.51
N VAL A 135 1.38 22.65 3.38
CA VAL A 135 2.25 22.21 2.28
C VAL A 135 3.71 21.97 2.68
N SER A 136 4.18 22.61 3.73
CA SER A 136 5.55 22.44 4.28
C SER A 136 5.66 21.35 5.35
N THR A 137 4.55 20.70 5.74
CA THR A 137 4.56 19.63 6.75
C THR A 137 5.39 18.45 6.28
N ARG A 138 6.16 17.87 7.19
CA ARG A 138 7.03 16.70 6.99
C ARG A 138 6.68 15.61 8.01
N GLY A 139 7.41 14.52 7.99
CA GLY A 139 7.23 13.41 8.91
C GLY A 139 6.09 12.50 8.49
N ILE A 140 5.35 11.96 9.44
CA ILE A 140 4.29 10.96 9.21
C ILE A 140 3.21 11.44 8.22
N ASP A 141 2.85 12.73 8.27
CA ASP A 141 1.85 13.31 7.37
C ASP A 141 2.31 13.41 5.91
N ALA A 142 3.62 13.38 5.66
CA ALA A 142 4.22 13.53 4.34
C ALA A 142 4.94 12.25 3.89
N ASP A 143 4.74 11.15 4.60
CA ASP A 143 5.34 9.87 4.24
C ASP A 143 4.74 9.33 2.95
N MET A 144 5.57 9.29 1.90
CA MET A 144 5.14 8.89 0.57
C MET A 144 4.68 7.43 0.50
N HIS A 145 5.16 6.55 1.40
CA HIS A 145 4.67 5.18 1.46
C HIS A 145 3.24 5.08 1.97
N ASN A 146 2.77 6.07 2.76
CA ASN A 146 1.38 6.16 3.22
C ASN A 146 0.47 6.98 2.30
N LEU A 147 1.04 7.84 1.45
CA LEU A 147 0.25 8.71 0.57
C LEU A 147 0.00 8.03 -0.78
N ARG A 148 -1.26 8.02 -1.22
CA ARG A 148 -1.69 7.51 -2.52
C ARG A 148 -2.56 8.53 -3.25
N ALA A 149 -2.54 8.50 -4.56
CA ALA A 149 -3.55 9.21 -5.34
C ALA A 149 -4.89 8.49 -5.20
N ALA A 150 -5.96 9.22 -4.88
CA ALA A 150 -7.32 8.69 -4.76
C ALA A 150 -8.34 9.65 -5.39
N ASP A 151 -9.43 9.11 -5.94
CA ASP A 151 -10.59 9.93 -6.33
C ASP A 151 -11.09 10.73 -5.13
N THR A 152 -11.35 12.02 -5.34
CA THR A 152 -11.72 12.95 -4.26
C THR A 152 -12.99 12.53 -3.52
N ASN A 153 -14.00 12.01 -4.24
CA ASN A 153 -15.24 11.58 -3.62
C ASN A 153 -15.06 10.24 -2.90
N VAL A 154 -14.28 9.33 -3.49
CA VAL A 154 -13.96 8.03 -2.88
C VAL A 154 -13.18 8.25 -1.59
N ASN A 155 -12.14 9.08 -1.61
CA ASN A 155 -11.36 9.45 -0.43
C ASN A 155 -12.26 10.09 0.66
N SER A 156 -13.13 11.04 0.29
CA SER A 156 -14.07 11.67 1.22
C SER A 156 -15.04 10.65 1.84
N THR A 157 -15.46 9.65 1.07
CA THR A 157 -16.36 8.60 1.54
C THR A 157 -15.64 7.61 2.45
N ARG A 158 -14.38 7.25 2.11
CA ARG A 158 -13.55 6.40 2.95
C ARG A 158 -13.30 7.05 4.31
N ASN A 159 -12.97 8.34 4.35
CA ASN A 159 -12.73 9.08 5.58
C ASN A 159 -11.66 8.37 6.47
N ASN A 160 -11.98 8.07 7.73
CA ASN A 160 -11.15 7.29 8.64
C ASN A 160 -11.77 5.92 9.00
N ASN A 161 -12.64 5.41 8.13
CA ASN A 161 -13.25 4.11 8.34
C ASN A 161 -12.18 3.01 8.40
N ILE A 162 -12.32 2.09 9.35
CA ILE A 162 -11.39 0.97 9.51
C ILE A 162 -11.52 -0.02 8.36
N PHE A 163 -10.43 -0.66 8.00
CA PHE A 163 -10.44 -1.66 6.94
C PHE A 163 -11.12 -2.97 7.37
N THR A 164 -11.80 -3.61 6.42
CA THR A 164 -12.55 -4.86 6.62
C THR A 164 -12.54 -5.75 5.39
N ASN A 165 -12.67 -7.06 5.58
CA ASN A 165 -12.91 -8.03 4.50
C ASN A 165 -14.36 -8.04 3.98
N GLN A 166 -15.25 -7.26 4.55
CA GLN A 166 -16.67 -7.35 4.22
C GLN A 166 -16.99 -6.50 3.00
N ILE A 167 -17.45 -7.15 1.93
CA ILE A 167 -17.92 -6.52 0.70
C ILE A 167 -19.44 -6.47 0.77
N TYR A 168 -20.01 -5.27 0.77
CA TYR A 168 -21.46 -5.09 0.94
C TYR A 168 -22.18 -4.49 -0.26
N ASN A 169 -21.45 -4.19 -1.33
CA ASN A 169 -22.05 -3.61 -2.53
C ASN A 169 -21.52 -4.25 -3.81
N ALA A 170 -22.25 -4.05 -4.89
CA ALA A 170 -21.90 -4.57 -6.21
C ALA A 170 -20.69 -3.86 -6.85
N SER A 171 -20.13 -2.85 -6.17
CA SER A 171 -18.97 -2.10 -6.65
C SER A 171 -17.64 -2.79 -6.37
N GLY A 172 -17.64 -3.86 -5.56
CA GLY A 172 -16.40 -4.58 -5.21
C GLY A 172 -15.47 -3.85 -4.23
N PHE A 173 -15.80 -2.63 -3.85
CA PHE A 173 -15.11 -1.83 -2.83
C PHE A 173 -16.10 -0.90 -2.13
N GLY A 174 -15.69 -0.28 -1.03
CA GLY A 174 -16.44 0.82 -0.43
C GLY A 174 -16.87 0.63 1.00
N ASN A 175 -17.75 1.51 1.44
CA ASN A 175 -18.14 1.71 2.83
C ASN A 175 -19.27 0.77 3.28
N TYR A 176 -19.11 0.22 4.47
CA TYR A 176 -20.18 -0.42 5.23
C TYR A 176 -20.07 -0.08 6.72
N SER A 177 -21.07 0.62 7.24
CA SER A 177 -21.21 0.83 8.70
C SER A 177 -19.92 1.28 9.39
N SER A 178 -19.25 2.30 8.86
CA SER A 178 -17.96 2.82 9.33
C SER A 178 -16.75 1.90 9.10
N GLN A 179 -16.89 0.94 8.19
CA GLN A 179 -15.81 0.08 7.71
C GLN A 179 -15.59 0.29 6.22
N TRP A 180 -14.40 -0.04 5.71
CA TRP A 180 -14.01 0.15 4.33
C TRP A 180 -13.34 -1.09 3.75
N TYR A 181 -13.81 -1.55 2.60
CA TYR A 181 -13.13 -2.54 1.79
C TYR A 181 -12.41 -1.85 0.62
N PRO A 182 -11.09 -2.03 0.44
CA PRO A 182 -10.33 -1.27 -0.55
C PRO A 182 -10.48 -1.75 -1.99
N GLY A 183 -11.06 -2.93 -2.22
CA GLY A 183 -11.10 -3.63 -3.50
C GLY A 183 -10.02 -4.71 -3.62
N ASP A 184 -10.29 -5.71 -4.47
CA ASP A 184 -9.47 -6.91 -4.59
C ASP A 184 -8.04 -6.62 -5.07
N HIS A 185 -7.87 -5.61 -5.93
CA HIS A 185 -6.57 -5.21 -6.50
C HIS A 185 -5.79 -4.21 -5.65
N HIS A 186 -6.32 -3.80 -4.51
CA HIS A 186 -5.68 -2.82 -3.62
C HIS A 186 -5.48 -3.33 -2.20
N ARG A 187 -6.06 -4.48 -1.86
CA ARG A 187 -6.01 -4.99 -0.50
C ARG A 187 -4.59 -5.35 -0.05
N GLY A 188 -3.79 -5.94 -0.94
CA GLY A 188 -2.38 -6.23 -0.66
C GLY A 188 -1.55 -4.97 -0.53
N ASP A 189 -1.75 -3.99 -1.45
CA ASP A 189 -1.11 -2.67 -1.35
C ASP A 189 -1.39 -2.01 0.00
N VAL A 190 -2.68 -1.99 0.38
CA VAL A 190 -3.10 -1.44 1.68
C VAL A 190 -2.41 -2.16 2.83
N ALA A 191 -2.42 -3.49 2.84
CA ALA A 191 -1.79 -4.27 3.91
C ALA A 191 -0.29 -3.94 4.06
N ARG A 192 0.46 -3.89 2.95
CA ARG A 192 1.89 -3.57 2.96
C ARG A 192 2.19 -2.13 3.35
N ILE A 193 1.29 -1.20 3.05
CA ILE A 193 1.36 0.18 3.55
C ILE A 193 1.14 0.21 5.07
N ILE A 194 0.14 -0.51 5.58
CA ILE A 194 -0.14 -0.57 7.02
C ILE A 194 1.03 -1.18 7.80
N PHE A 195 1.59 -2.31 7.33
CA PHE A 195 2.77 -2.91 7.96
C PHE A 195 3.99 -1.97 7.98
N TYR A 196 4.23 -1.24 6.88
CA TYR A 196 5.29 -0.24 6.83
C TYR A 196 5.07 0.87 7.86
N MET A 197 3.85 1.39 7.95
CA MET A 197 3.51 2.44 8.92
C MET A 197 3.66 1.96 10.36
N ASP A 198 3.26 0.73 10.65
CA ASP A 198 3.42 0.11 11.96
C ASP A 198 4.89 0.00 12.39
N ILE A 199 5.78 -0.43 11.50
CA ILE A 199 7.21 -0.50 11.80
C ILE A 199 7.84 0.89 11.91
N ARG A 200 7.60 1.77 10.94
CA ARG A 200 8.27 3.07 10.90
C ARG A 200 7.76 4.06 11.95
N TRP A 201 6.47 4.02 12.23
CA TRP A 201 5.77 5.01 13.05
C TRP A 201 5.06 4.40 14.26
N GLY A 202 5.45 3.19 14.68
CA GLY A 202 4.76 2.40 15.72
C GLY A 202 4.64 3.07 17.08
N ASN A 203 5.33 4.19 17.32
CA ASN A 203 5.09 5.04 18.49
C ASN A 203 3.92 6.02 18.33
N LEU A 204 3.38 6.15 17.10
CA LEU A 204 2.29 7.06 16.72
C LEU A 204 1.10 6.33 16.08
N THR A 205 1.23 5.01 15.86
CA THR A 205 0.25 4.16 15.16
C THR A 205 0.01 2.88 15.94
N ASP A 206 -1.20 2.32 15.83
CA ASP A 206 -1.57 1.00 16.32
C ASP A 206 -2.48 0.35 15.26
N ILE A 207 -2.12 -0.84 14.76
CA ILE A 207 -2.87 -1.54 13.70
C ILE A 207 -4.35 -1.71 14.08
N SER A 208 -4.66 -1.88 15.37
CA SER A 208 -6.03 -2.02 15.85
C SER A 208 -6.90 -0.76 15.66
N ASP A 209 -6.29 0.40 15.45
CA ASP A 209 -7.00 1.66 15.16
C ASP A 209 -7.48 1.74 13.72
N ILE A 210 -6.85 0.99 12.80
CA ILE A 210 -7.14 1.07 11.35
C ILE A 210 -7.77 -0.20 10.78
N GLY A 211 -7.72 -1.33 11.50
CA GLY A 211 -8.28 -2.61 11.06
C GLY A 211 -7.86 -3.78 11.93
N TYR A 212 -7.82 -4.97 11.34
CA TYR A 212 -7.49 -6.20 12.03
C TYR A 212 -6.23 -6.82 11.44
N LEU A 213 -5.26 -7.15 12.27
CA LEU A 213 -3.97 -7.72 11.86
C LEU A 213 -4.15 -8.95 10.94
N GLU A 214 -5.03 -9.86 11.32
CA GLU A 214 -5.31 -11.07 10.56
C GLU A 214 -5.87 -10.77 9.17
N THR A 215 -6.68 -9.70 9.05
CA THR A 215 -7.21 -9.24 7.76
C THR A 215 -6.06 -8.74 6.86
N PHE A 216 -5.14 -7.96 7.39
CA PHE A 216 -4.00 -7.47 6.62
C PHE A 216 -3.02 -8.59 6.22
N ILE A 217 -2.78 -9.57 7.10
CA ILE A 217 -1.97 -10.76 6.76
C ILE A 217 -2.66 -11.55 5.63
N GLN A 218 -3.96 -11.77 5.72
CA GLN A 218 -4.73 -12.44 4.66
C GLN A 218 -4.63 -11.68 3.33
N TRP A 219 -4.82 -10.38 3.32
CA TRP A 219 -4.76 -9.54 2.13
C TRP A 219 -3.38 -9.57 1.48
N HIS A 220 -2.33 -9.49 2.28
CA HIS A 220 -0.97 -9.61 1.81
C HIS A 220 -0.69 -10.92 1.05
N LEU A 221 -1.27 -12.03 1.53
CA LEU A 221 -1.11 -13.34 0.90
C LEU A 221 -1.98 -13.52 -0.35
N GLU A 222 -3.18 -12.94 -0.38
CA GLU A 222 -4.14 -13.07 -1.47
C GLU A 222 -3.90 -12.11 -2.62
N ASP A 223 -3.23 -10.99 -2.36
CA ASP A 223 -2.87 -9.97 -3.33
C ASP A 223 -1.36 -9.69 -3.22
N PRO A 224 -0.52 -10.53 -3.88
CA PRO A 224 0.92 -10.46 -3.78
C PRO A 224 1.47 -9.21 -4.48
N VAL A 225 2.69 -8.81 -4.09
CA VAL A 225 3.42 -7.67 -4.68
C VAL A 225 3.44 -7.75 -6.20
N ASP A 226 3.10 -6.64 -6.83
CA ASP A 226 3.07 -6.49 -8.28
C ASP A 226 4.09 -5.46 -8.82
N GLY A 227 4.08 -5.29 -10.15
CA GLY A 227 4.99 -4.36 -10.83
C GLY A 227 4.72 -2.89 -10.50
N PHE A 228 3.48 -2.52 -10.17
CA PHE A 228 3.12 -1.17 -9.74
C PHE A 228 3.75 -0.82 -8.39
N GLU A 229 3.63 -1.70 -7.41
CA GLU A 229 4.21 -1.49 -6.09
C GLU A 229 5.75 -1.41 -6.14
N ILE A 230 6.39 -2.28 -6.93
CA ILE A 230 7.86 -2.25 -7.13
C ILE A 230 8.28 -0.92 -7.75
N HIS A 231 7.60 -0.46 -8.80
CA HIS A 231 7.86 0.84 -9.41
C HIS A 231 7.72 1.97 -8.39
N ARG A 232 6.60 1.99 -7.68
CA ARG A 232 6.28 2.98 -6.66
C ARG A 232 7.35 3.03 -5.56
N ASN A 233 7.76 1.88 -5.04
CA ASN A 233 8.80 1.76 -4.03
C ASN A 233 10.14 2.35 -4.52
N ASN A 234 10.50 2.12 -5.78
CA ASN A 234 11.71 2.67 -6.40
C ASN A 234 11.65 4.20 -6.55
N VAL A 235 10.53 4.74 -7.02
CA VAL A 235 10.34 6.18 -7.15
C VAL A 235 10.43 6.87 -5.79
N ILE A 236 9.72 6.36 -4.79
CA ILE A 236 9.73 6.92 -3.43
C ILE A 236 11.12 6.88 -2.83
N PHE A 237 11.89 5.81 -3.05
CA PHE A 237 13.28 5.73 -2.61
C PHE A 237 14.13 6.88 -3.15
N GLY A 238 13.92 7.27 -4.41
CA GLY A 238 14.60 8.40 -5.02
C GLY A 238 14.33 9.76 -4.34
N TYR A 239 13.16 9.92 -3.74
CA TYR A 239 12.75 11.15 -3.07
C TYR A 239 12.94 11.12 -1.55
N GLN A 240 12.66 9.98 -0.92
CA GLN A 240 12.55 9.85 0.54
C GLN A 240 13.70 9.05 1.16
N ASN A 241 14.54 8.40 0.35
CA ASN A 241 15.70 7.59 0.75
C ASN A 241 15.37 6.40 1.67
N ASN A 242 14.12 5.97 1.69
CA ASN A 242 13.73 4.73 2.36
C ASN A 242 12.80 3.91 1.48
N ARG A 243 12.68 2.64 1.80
CA ARG A 243 11.91 1.65 1.04
C ARG A 243 10.88 0.99 1.94
N ASN A 244 9.79 0.52 1.35
CA ASN A 244 8.87 -0.37 2.06
C ASN A 244 9.43 -1.80 2.02
N PRO A 245 9.85 -2.37 3.17
CA PRO A 245 10.45 -3.69 3.22
C PRO A 245 9.46 -4.80 2.85
N PHE A 246 8.17 -4.60 3.03
CA PHE A 246 7.13 -5.58 2.71
C PHE A 246 6.80 -5.65 1.21
N ILE A 247 7.37 -4.75 0.40
CA ILE A 247 7.37 -4.81 -1.06
C ILE A 247 8.64 -5.51 -1.55
N ASP A 248 9.82 -5.15 -1.00
CA ASP A 248 11.08 -5.75 -1.40
C ASP A 248 11.24 -7.18 -0.88
N HIS A 249 10.73 -7.46 0.31
CA HIS A 249 10.85 -8.71 1.06
C HIS A 249 9.50 -9.09 1.69
N PRO A 250 8.53 -9.55 0.88
CA PRO A 250 7.17 -9.87 1.36
C PRO A 250 7.13 -10.91 2.48
N GLU A 251 8.11 -11.81 2.53
CA GLU A 251 8.25 -12.84 3.57
C GLU A 251 8.44 -12.27 4.97
N LEU A 252 8.86 -11.00 5.10
CA LEU A 252 9.01 -10.33 6.40
C LEU A 252 7.69 -10.21 7.15
N VAL A 253 6.55 -10.17 6.47
CA VAL A 253 5.23 -10.17 7.14
C VAL A 253 5.09 -11.40 8.03
N GLN A 254 5.39 -12.58 7.48
CA GLN A 254 5.30 -13.85 8.22
C GLN A 254 6.31 -13.93 9.37
N ARG A 255 7.49 -13.33 9.21
CA ARG A 255 8.56 -13.34 10.22
C ARG A 255 8.28 -12.41 11.41
N ILE A 256 7.45 -11.39 11.20
CA ILE A 256 7.17 -10.36 12.22
C ILE A 256 5.84 -10.59 12.91
N TYR A 257 4.80 -10.95 12.15
CA TYR A 257 3.42 -10.94 12.62
C TYR A 257 2.80 -12.33 12.84
N ASN A 258 3.59 -13.40 12.71
CA ASN A 258 3.16 -14.79 13.00
C ASN A 258 3.74 -15.34 14.29
#